data_c43f65294f339b117fa887c19eddfb0f
#
_entry.id   c43f65294f339b117fa887c19eddfb0f
#
_cell.length_a   1.000
_cell.length_b   1.000
_cell.length_c   1.000
_cell.angle_alpha   90.00
_cell.angle_beta   90.00
_cell.angle_gamma   90.00
#
_symmetry.space_group_name_H-M   'P 1'
#
loop_
_entity.id
_entity.type
_entity.pdbx_description
1 polymer ?
#
loop_
_entity_poly.entity_id
_entity_poly.type
_entity_poly.pdbx_seq_one_letter_code
_entity_poly.pdbx_strand_id
1 'polypeptide(L)'
;MYEKLLQELKDYTYFCGWKYETRNGSRTKVPKSVKDHNADNSNLDDFCGFSEIIGHIGKYDGIGIAITGDMAAIDIDHCIEDGKLSDMAEEIVSKVNTYTEISPSGTGIRLIGKTHGFNYDKEKYYINNRKYGLEVYAARDKGQFVTITGNAIGDKHVRDITDVLPEILEKYMCRPVLVKLFCNTLFDKYLTVTGLHR
;
A
#
# COMPACT_ATOMS: atom_id res chain seq x y z
N MET A 1 21.92 3.74 1.15
CA MET A 1 20.65 3.09 1.56
C MET A 1 19.97 2.43 0.37
N TYR A 2 19.74 3.14 -0.73
CA TYR A 2 18.99 2.63 -1.89
C TYR A 2 19.83 1.83 -2.91
N GLU A 3 21.12 1.66 -2.70
CA GLU A 3 22.00 0.86 -3.56
C GLU A 3 21.55 -0.59 -3.69
N LYS A 4 20.97 -1.13 -2.61
CA LYS A 4 20.46 -2.50 -2.52
C LYS A 4 19.05 -2.68 -3.10
N LEU A 5 18.39 -1.60 -3.54
CA LEU A 5 17.08 -1.68 -4.18
C LEU A 5 17.19 -2.52 -5.45
N LEU A 6 16.18 -3.35 -5.71
CA LEU A 6 16.12 -4.18 -6.91
C LEU A 6 16.25 -3.36 -8.18
N GLN A 7 16.98 -3.90 -9.18
CA GLN A 7 17.12 -3.26 -10.48
C GLN A 7 15.74 -3.05 -11.12
N GLU A 8 14.85 -4.03 -11.04
CA GLU A 8 13.48 -3.93 -11.55
C GLU A 8 12.71 -2.75 -10.97
N LEU A 9 12.87 -2.46 -9.67
CA LEU A 9 12.27 -1.26 -9.06
C LEU A 9 13.00 0.02 -9.48
N LYS A 10 14.35 -0.01 -9.65
CA LYS A 10 15.10 1.15 -10.15
C LYS A 10 14.72 1.52 -11.60
N ASP A 11 14.30 0.54 -12.39
CA ASP A 11 13.84 0.73 -13.75
C ASP A 11 12.42 1.33 -13.83
N TYR A 12 11.70 1.37 -12.69
CA TYR A 12 10.41 2.04 -12.60
C TYR A 12 10.58 3.57 -12.70
N THR A 13 9.64 4.24 -13.36
CA THR A 13 9.84 5.63 -13.78
C THR A 13 9.16 6.67 -12.89
N TYR A 14 8.39 6.25 -11.88
CA TYR A 14 7.55 7.15 -11.10
C TYR A 14 7.99 7.25 -9.65
N PHE A 15 9.22 7.77 -9.44
CA PHE A 15 9.75 8.09 -8.11
C PHE A 15 9.47 9.54 -7.71
N CYS A 16 9.33 9.78 -6.41
CA CYS A 16 9.35 11.10 -5.81
C CYS A 16 10.12 11.07 -4.48
N GLY A 17 10.51 12.24 -3.98
CA GLY A 17 10.96 12.38 -2.60
C GLY A 17 9.77 12.41 -1.65
N TRP A 18 10.02 12.34 -0.35
CA TRP A 18 9.02 12.69 0.65
C TRP A 18 9.68 13.40 1.84
N LYS A 19 8.88 14.23 2.53
CA LYS A 19 9.27 14.88 3.79
C LYS A 19 8.20 14.65 4.85
N TYR A 20 8.62 14.63 6.09
CA TYR A 20 7.69 14.75 7.20
C TYR A 20 7.17 16.17 7.32
N GLU A 21 5.86 16.31 7.34
CA GLU A 21 5.15 17.55 7.67
C GLU A 21 4.14 17.32 8.76
N THR A 22 3.89 18.35 9.59
CA THR A 22 2.76 18.30 10.52
C THR A 22 1.53 18.85 9.84
N ARG A 23 0.50 18.01 9.68
CA ARG A 23 -0.79 18.36 9.11
C ARG A 23 -1.88 18.02 10.11
N ASN A 24 -2.71 18.98 10.45
CA ASN A 24 -3.78 18.80 11.44
C ASN A 24 -3.30 18.17 12.77
N GLY A 25 -2.13 18.58 13.24
CA GLY A 25 -1.52 18.06 14.47
C GLY A 25 -0.86 16.69 14.35
N SER A 26 -0.92 16.02 13.21
CA SER A 26 -0.31 14.71 12.98
C SER A 26 0.88 14.81 12.04
N ARG A 27 1.97 14.10 12.38
CA ARG A 27 3.15 13.96 11.53
C ARG A 27 2.84 13.02 10.36
N THR A 28 2.95 13.51 9.14
CA THR A 28 2.64 12.75 7.92
C THR A 28 3.78 12.85 6.91
N LYS A 29 3.93 11.82 6.08
CA LYS A 29 4.88 11.81 4.97
C LYS A 29 4.20 12.45 3.76
N VAL A 30 4.75 13.55 3.29
CA VAL A 30 4.21 14.31 2.14
C VAL A 30 5.09 14.08 0.93
N PRO A 31 4.55 13.56 -0.19
CA PRO A 31 5.31 13.37 -1.42
C PRO A 31 5.77 14.71 -1.99
N LYS A 32 7.00 14.74 -2.50
CA LYS A 32 7.66 15.92 -3.06
C LYS A 32 8.19 15.63 -4.45
N SER A 33 7.85 16.50 -5.39
CA SER A 33 8.46 16.50 -6.71
C SER A 33 9.88 17.06 -6.67
N VAL A 34 10.73 16.63 -7.59
CA VAL A 34 12.06 17.28 -7.82
C VAL A 34 11.93 18.71 -8.30
N LYS A 35 10.75 19.13 -8.74
CA LYS A 35 10.39 20.48 -9.17
C LYS A 35 10.03 21.44 -8.02
N ASP A 36 10.40 21.06 -6.77
CA ASP A 36 10.26 21.85 -5.54
C ASP A 36 8.79 22.19 -5.13
N HIS A 37 7.84 21.29 -5.44
CA HIS A 37 6.45 21.34 -4.95
C HIS A 37 5.99 19.99 -4.40
N ASN A 38 4.81 19.91 -3.80
CA ASN A 38 4.22 18.63 -3.39
C ASN A 38 3.83 17.84 -4.65
N ALA A 39 4.26 16.58 -4.71
CA ALA A 39 3.85 15.72 -5.81
C ALA A 39 2.34 15.38 -5.68
N ASP A 40 1.61 15.56 -6.79
CA ASP A 40 0.23 15.12 -6.90
C ASP A 40 0.18 13.69 -7.45
N ASN A 41 -0.35 12.77 -6.68
CA ASN A 41 -0.48 11.36 -7.09
C ASN A 41 -1.32 11.16 -8.35
N SER A 42 -2.12 12.14 -8.75
CA SER A 42 -2.89 12.10 -9.99
C SER A 42 -2.14 12.69 -11.20
N ASN A 43 -0.98 13.29 -10.97
CA ASN A 43 -0.13 13.88 -12.01
C ASN A 43 1.23 13.17 -12.04
N LEU A 44 1.40 12.21 -12.95
CA LEU A 44 2.65 11.44 -13.04
C LEU A 44 3.86 12.28 -13.49
N ASP A 45 3.66 13.49 -14.04
CA ASP A 45 4.74 14.43 -14.37
C ASP A 45 5.44 15.02 -13.13
N ASP A 46 4.87 14.83 -11.94
CA ASP A 46 5.48 15.19 -10.66
C ASP A 46 6.48 14.15 -10.16
N PHE A 47 6.52 13.00 -10.82
CA PHE A 47 7.44 11.90 -10.52
C PHE A 47 8.57 11.86 -11.54
N CYS A 48 9.63 11.16 -11.23
CA CYS A 48 10.82 11.07 -12.08
C CYS A 48 11.47 9.67 -11.99
N GLY A 49 12.50 9.45 -12.78
CA GLY A 49 13.30 8.21 -12.75
C GLY A 49 14.15 8.09 -11.47
N PHE A 50 14.56 6.85 -11.14
CA PHE A 50 15.35 6.55 -9.95
C PHE A 50 16.67 7.36 -9.87
N SER A 51 17.42 7.45 -10.96
CA SER A 51 18.69 8.18 -10.97
C SER A 51 18.51 9.66 -10.64
N GLU A 52 17.43 10.27 -11.12
CA GLU A 52 17.12 11.68 -10.88
C GLU A 52 16.75 11.92 -9.41
N ILE A 53 15.85 11.10 -8.83
CA ILE A 53 15.49 11.27 -7.42
C ILE A 53 16.67 11.03 -6.48
N ILE A 54 17.55 10.07 -6.79
CA ILE A 54 18.77 9.82 -5.99
C ILE A 54 19.73 11.01 -6.06
N GLY A 55 19.84 11.68 -7.22
CA GLY A 55 20.61 12.91 -7.34
C GLY A 55 20.14 14.05 -6.43
N HIS A 56 18.86 14.00 -6.00
CA HIS A 56 18.23 15.00 -5.13
C HIS A 56 17.99 14.48 -3.69
N ILE A 57 18.47 13.28 -3.34
CA ILE A 57 18.10 12.61 -2.07
C ILE A 57 18.38 13.46 -0.82
N GLY A 58 19.40 14.28 -0.84
CA GLY A 58 19.73 15.18 0.29
C GLY A 58 18.66 16.22 0.62
N LYS A 59 17.69 16.43 -0.27
CA LYS A 59 16.55 17.32 -0.06
C LYS A 59 15.39 16.66 0.71
N TYR A 60 15.38 15.34 0.89
CA TYR A 60 14.22 14.56 1.34
C TYR A 60 14.55 13.69 2.55
N ASP A 61 13.52 13.28 3.27
CA ASP A 61 13.61 12.29 4.35
C ASP A 61 13.63 10.85 3.81
N GLY A 62 13.28 10.67 2.53
CA GLY A 62 13.36 9.43 1.81
C GLY A 62 12.70 9.52 0.43
N ILE A 63 12.61 8.38 -0.24
CA ILE A 63 11.96 8.27 -1.55
C ILE A 63 10.72 7.40 -1.49
N GLY A 64 9.88 7.52 -2.50
CA GLY A 64 8.71 6.67 -2.71
C GLY A 64 8.38 6.57 -4.19
N ILE A 65 7.37 5.76 -4.48
CA ILE A 65 6.88 5.55 -5.84
C ILE A 65 5.38 5.78 -5.92
N ALA A 66 4.89 6.13 -7.11
CA ALA A 66 3.48 6.08 -7.42
C ALA A 66 3.08 4.66 -7.81
N ILE A 67 2.12 4.07 -7.10
CA ILE A 67 1.49 2.81 -7.50
C ILE A 67 0.42 3.13 -8.53
N THR A 68 0.68 2.79 -9.78
CA THR A 68 -0.20 3.05 -10.93
C THR A 68 -0.01 1.98 -12.01
N GLY A 69 -0.93 1.88 -12.97
CA GLY A 69 -0.92 0.82 -13.98
C GLY A 69 -0.97 -0.56 -13.35
N ASP A 70 -0.05 -1.41 -13.75
CA ASP A 70 0.04 -2.80 -13.26
C ASP A 70 0.73 -2.94 -11.91
N MET A 71 1.29 -1.85 -11.35
CA MET A 71 1.91 -1.92 -10.03
C MET A 71 0.87 -2.04 -8.92
N ALA A 72 1.17 -2.87 -7.93
CA ALA A 72 0.35 -3.03 -6.73
C ALA A 72 1.20 -2.94 -5.48
N ALA A 73 0.60 -2.45 -4.40
CA ALA A 73 1.24 -2.42 -3.08
C ALA A 73 0.26 -2.88 -1.99
N ILE A 74 0.80 -3.62 -1.03
CA ILE A 74 0.12 -3.99 0.21
C ILE A 74 0.96 -3.39 1.34
N ASP A 75 0.37 -2.50 2.14
CA ASP A 75 1.02 -1.85 3.27
C ASP A 75 0.40 -2.37 4.57
N ILE A 76 1.23 -2.87 5.49
CA ILE A 76 0.79 -3.41 6.77
C ILE A 76 1.46 -2.62 7.88
N ASP A 77 0.68 -1.76 8.52
CA ASP A 77 1.14 -0.91 9.61
C ASP A 77 1.21 -1.67 10.94
N HIS A 78 2.18 -1.30 11.78
CA HIS A 78 2.32 -1.81 13.16
C HIS A 78 2.29 -3.34 13.29
N CYS A 79 2.86 -4.04 12.30
CA CYS A 79 2.88 -5.51 12.26
C CYS A 79 4.22 -6.12 12.70
N ILE A 80 5.18 -5.29 13.12
CA ILE A 80 6.47 -5.75 13.67
C ILE A 80 6.53 -5.39 15.15
N GLU A 81 6.65 -6.41 16.01
CA GLU A 81 6.86 -6.29 17.45
C GLU A 81 8.05 -7.17 17.85
N ASP A 82 9.00 -6.64 18.60
CA ASP A 82 10.24 -7.33 19.01
C ASP A 82 11.00 -8.01 17.84
N GLY A 83 10.97 -7.36 16.66
CA GLY A 83 11.64 -7.83 15.45
C GLY A 83 10.94 -9.01 14.74
N LYS A 84 9.71 -9.38 15.16
CA LYS A 84 8.90 -10.44 14.57
C LYS A 84 7.67 -9.85 13.88
N LEU A 85 7.29 -10.46 12.77
CA LEU A 85 6.02 -10.16 12.12
C LEU A 85 4.85 -10.72 12.95
N SER A 86 3.70 -10.05 12.88
CA SER A 86 2.44 -10.62 13.38
C SER A 86 2.01 -11.80 12.49
N ASP A 87 1.21 -12.72 13.04
CA ASP A 87 0.70 -13.90 12.31
C ASP A 87 0.01 -13.52 11.00
N MET A 88 -0.76 -12.43 11.00
CA MET A 88 -1.39 -11.90 9.79
C MET A 88 -0.36 -11.46 8.75
N ALA A 89 0.69 -10.75 9.17
CA ALA A 89 1.72 -10.27 8.25
C ALA A 89 2.54 -11.44 7.69
N GLU A 90 2.88 -12.43 8.52
CA GLU A 90 3.56 -13.66 8.08
C GLU A 90 2.71 -14.43 7.06
N GLU A 91 1.41 -14.57 7.30
CA GLU A 91 0.49 -15.21 6.35
C GLU A 91 0.47 -14.46 5.01
N ILE A 92 0.29 -13.12 5.05
CA ILE A 92 0.24 -12.31 3.82
C ILE A 92 1.56 -12.40 3.07
N VAL A 93 2.71 -12.24 3.73
CA VAL A 93 4.03 -12.33 3.10
C VAL A 93 4.24 -13.71 2.46
N SER A 94 3.90 -14.77 3.17
CA SER A 94 4.05 -16.15 2.68
C SER A 94 3.17 -16.43 1.46
N LYS A 95 1.91 -15.97 1.48
CA LYS A 95 0.97 -16.19 0.38
C LYS A 95 1.29 -15.36 -0.85
N VAL A 96 1.54 -14.07 -0.66
CA VAL A 96 1.78 -13.11 -1.76
C VAL A 96 3.14 -13.33 -2.37
N ASN A 97 4.15 -13.69 -1.57
CA ASN A 97 5.50 -14.09 -1.99
C ASN A 97 6.10 -13.17 -3.05
N THR A 98 6.11 -11.86 -2.81
CA THR A 98 6.67 -10.82 -3.68
C THR A 98 7.69 -9.98 -2.92
N TYR A 99 8.31 -9.00 -3.60
CA TYR A 99 9.22 -8.06 -2.94
C TYR A 99 8.56 -7.45 -1.70
N THR A 100 9.23 -7.62 -0.58
CA THR A 100 8.75 -7.14 0.73
C THR A 100 9.87 -6.38 1.42
N GLU A 101 9.56 -5.22 1.99
CA GLU A 101 10.50 -4.39 2.74
C GLU A 101 9.91 -3.87 4.04
N ILE A 102 10.80 -3.53 4.98
CA ILE A 102 10.41 -2.85 6.23
C ILE A 102 10.12 -1.37 5.91
N SER A 103 9.01 -0.85 6.44
CA SER A 103 8.61 0.55 6.29
C SER A 103 9.58 1.51 7.00
N PRO A 104 9.56 2.82 6.67
CA PRO A 104 10.47 3.79 7.30
C PRO A 104 10.31 3.93 8.82
N SER A 105 9.17 3.55 9.40
CA SER A 105 8.96 3.54 10.85
C SER A 105 9.68 2.38 11.56
N GLY A 106 10.02 1.32 10.82
CA GLY A 106 10.56 0.09 11.37
C GLY A 106 9.52 -0.84 11.99
N THR A 107 8.25 -0.44 12.07
CA THR A 107 7.16 -1.19 12.72
C THR A 107 6.16 -1.79 11.76
N GLY A 108 6.26 -1.51 10.47
CA GLY A 108 5.39 -2.04 9.42
C GLY A 108 6.19 -2.60 8.26
N ILE A 109 5.49 -3.23 7.32
CA ILE A 109 6.08 -3.75 6.08
C ILE A 109 5.29 -3.29 4.88
N ARG A 110 5.94 -3.35 3.72
CA ARG A 110 5.33 -3.10 2.42
C ARG A 110 5.69 -4.18 1.44
N LEU A 111 4.67 -4.72 0.77
CA LEU A 111 4.84 -5.65 -0.33
C LEU A 111 4.59 -4.89 -1.63
N ILE A 112 5.45 -5.11 -2.63
CA ILE A 112 5.29 -4.55 -3.99
C ILE A 112 5.18 -5.71 -4.96
N GLY A 113 4.12 -5.70 -5.76
CA GLY A 113 3.84 -6.70 -6.79
C GLY A 113 3.28 -6.06 -8.05
N LYS A 114 2.89 -6.91 -9.00
CA LYS A 114 2.18 -6.52 -10.22
C LYS A 114 0.84 -7.22 -10.29
N THR A 115 -0.14 -6.56 -10.91
CA THR A 115 -1.46 -7.16 -11.20
C THR A 115 -1.82 -6.88 -12.65
N HIS A 116 -2.18 -7.91 -13.39
CA HIS A 116 -2.54 -7.79 -14.80
C HIS A 116 -4.04 -7.98 -14.99
N GLY A 117 -4.70 -6.97 -15.57
CA GLY A 117 -6.14 -7.00 -15.81
C GLY A 117 -7.00 -7.12 -14.54
N PHE A 118 -6.45 -6.81 -13.38
CA PHE A 118 -7.15 -6.86 -12.10
C PHE A 118 -8.13 -5.70 -11.98
N ASN A 119 -9.37 -5.98 -11.54
CA ASN A 119 -10.38 -4.97 -11.27
C ASN A 119 -10.64 -4.87 -9.77
N TYR A 120 -10.27 -3.76 -9.17
CA TYR A 120 -10.47 -3.49 -7.74
C TYR A 120 -11.89 -3.02 -7.47
N ASP A 121 -12.72 -3.87 -6.87
CA ASP A 121 -14.10 -3.53 -6.48
C ASP A 121 -14.11 -2.70 -5.18
N LYS A 122 -14.20 -1.36 -5.33
CA LYS A 122 -14.24 -0.41 -4.21
C LYS A 122 -15.53 -0.48 -3.39
N GLU A 123 -16.60 -1.02 -3.95
CA GLU A 123 -17.87 -1.21 -3.23
C GLU A 123 -17.77 -2.40 -2.28
N LYS A 124 -17.07 -3.45 -2.70
CA LYS A 124 -16.87 -4.68 -1.93
C LYS A 124 -15.72 -4.57 -0.93
N TYR A 125 -14.63 -3.92 -1.30
CA TYR A 125 -13.39 -3.91 -0.51
C TYR A 125 -13.02 -2.52 0.00
N TYR A 126 -12.42 -2.47 1.20
CA TYR A 126 -11.72 -1.30 1.69
C TYR A 126 -10.40 -1.13 0.93
N ILE A 127 -9.99 0.12 0.67
CA ILE A 127 -8.61 0.43 0.30
C ILE A 127 -7.73 0.48 1.54
N ASN A 128 -8.28 1.01 2.64
CA ASN A 128 -7.64 1.07 3.96
C ASN A 128 -8.60 0.44 4.98
N ASN A 129 -8.21 -0.69 5.55
CA ASN A 129 -8.93 -1.32 6.64
C ASN A 129 -8.18 -1.08 7.96
N ARG A 130 -8.58 -0.04 8.67
CA ARG A 130 -7.97 0.37 9.94
C ARG A 130 -8.03 -0.70 11.03
N LYS A 131 -8.97 -1.64 10.95
CA LYS A 131 -9.07 -2.76 11.91
C LYS A 131 -7.81 -3.63 11.88
N TYR A 132 -7.22 -3.79 10.71
CA TYR A 132 -6.04 -4.62 10.48
C TYR A 132 -4.77 -3.80 10.22
N GLY A 133 -4.85 -2.47 10.18
CA GLY A 133 -3.74 -1.63 9.74
C GLY A 133 -3.28 -1.96 8.32
N LEU A 134 -4.22 -2.39 7.46
CA LEU A 134 -3.93 -2.93 6.14
C LEU A 134 -4.43 -1.97 5.05
N GLU A 135 -3.54 -1.61 4.13
CA GLU A 135 -3.86 -0.84 2.95
C GLU A 135 -3.49 -1.62 1.68
N VAL A 136 -4.36 -1.59 0.67
CA VAL A 136 -4.12 -2.28 -0.61
C VAL A 136 -4.36 -1.31 -1.77
N TYR A 137 -3.36 -1.18 -2.61
CA TYR A 137 -3.35 -0.32 -3.80
C TYR A 137 -3.09 -1.19 -5.03
N ALA A 138 -4.08 -1.34 -5.91
CA ALA A 138 -3.98 -2.10 -7.15
C ALA A 138 -4.97 -1.56 -8.18
N ALA A 139 -4.70 -1.74 -9.46
CA ALA A 139 -5.56 -1.37 -10.59
C ALA A 139 -6.08 0.07 -10.49
N ARG A 140 -5.18 1.03 -10.33
CA ARG A 140 -5.56 2.43 -10.11
C ARG A 140 -5.27 3.30 -11.33
N ASP A 141 -6.28 4.06 -11.74
CA ASP A 141 -6.14 5.10 -12.77
C ASP A 141 -5.30 6.29 -12.27
N LYS A 142 -5.34 6.54 -10.95
CA LYS A 142 -4.56 7.57 -10.29
C LYS A 142 -3.53 6.91 -9.39
N GLY A 143 -2.29 7.37 -9.47
CA GLY A 143 -1.22 6.90 -8.61
C GLY A 143 -1.56 7.03 -7.13
N GLN A 144 -1.00 6.14 -6.33
CA GLN A 144 -0.96 6.24 -4.88
C GLN A 144 0.49 6.23 -4.46
N PHE A 145 0.89 7.23 -3.71
CA PHE A 145 2.23 7.31 -3.19
C PHE A 145 2.45 6.26 -2.09
N VAL A 146 3.52 5.48 -2.23
CA VAL A 146 4.04 4.62 -1.17
C VAL A 146 5.55 4.87 -1.01
N THR A 147 6.04 4.81 0.23
CA THR A 147 7.48 4.99 0.49
C THR A 147 8.26 3.75 0.07
N ILE A 148 9.53 3.93 -0.30
CA ILE A 148 10.48 2.85 -0.59
C ILE A 148 11.70 3.03 0.31
N THR A 149 12.15 1.96 0.95
CA THR A 149 13.31 1.96 1.86
C THR A 149 14.51 1.19 1.31
N GLY A 150 14.27 0.18 0.49
CA GLY A 150 15.28 -0.78 0.07
C GLY A 150 15.70 -1.75 1.18
N ASN A 151 15.04 -1.70 2.37
CA ASN A 151 15.30 -2.61 3.48
C ASN A 151 14.45 -3.88 3.31
N ALA A 152 14.82 -4.67 2.30
CA ALA A 152 14.08 -5.86 1.90
C ALA A 152 14.19 -6.99 2.92
N ILE A 153 13.08 -7.69 3.15
CA ILE A 153 12.97 -8.93 3.91
C ILE A 153 12.40 -10.02 3.01
N GLY A 154 12.88 -11.26 3.14
CA GLY A 154 12.40 -12.40 2.34
C GLY A 154 12.82 -12.35 0.87
N ASP A 155 11.89 -12.70 -0.03
CA ASP A 155 12.13 -12.71 -1.48
C ASP A 155 12.37 -11.28 -2.02
N LYS A 156 13.22 -11.19 -3.03
CA LYS A 156 13.64 -9.92 -3.62
C LYS A 156 13.13 -9.72 -5.05
N HIS A 157 12.06 -10.40 -5.45
CA HIS A 157 11.49 -10.27 -6.80
C HIS A 157 10.12 -9.61 -6.73
N VAL A 158 9.85 -8.68 -7.65
CA VAL A 158 8.51 -8.14 -7.86
C VAL A 158 7.73 -9.15 -8.71
N ARG A 159 6.77 -9.84 -8.09
CA ARG A 159 5.99 -10.90 -8.74
C ARG A 159 4.63 -10.44 -9.18
N ASP A 160 4.06 -11.16 -10.11
CA ASP A 160 2.62 -11.08 -10.41
C ASP A 160 1.84 -11.68 -9.22
N ILE A 161 0.93 -10.88 -8.67
CA ILE A 161 0.10 -11.24 -7.53
C ILE A 161 -1.40 -11.26 -7.88
N THR A 162 -1.72 -11.24 -9.18
CA THR A 162 -3.11 -11.16 -9.68
C THR A 162 -3.99 -12.24 -9.10
N ASP A 163 -3.49 -13.49 -9.07
CA ASP A 163 -4.28 -14.65 -8.65
C ASP A 163 -4.43 -14.76 -7.12
N VAL A 164 -3.44 -14.27 -6.37
CA VAL A 164 -3.43 -14.37 -4.91
C VAL A 164 -4.09 -13.17 -4.22
N LEU A 165 -4.06 -12.01 -4.85
CA LEU A 165 -4.61 -10.78 -4.27
C LEU A 165 -6.09 -10.90 -3.87
N PRO A 166 -6.98 -11.55 -4.66
CA PRO A 166 -8.38 -11.75 -4.26
C PRO A 166 -8.55 -12.48 -2.92
N GLU A 167 -7.69 -13.45 -2.59
CA GLU A 167 -7.76 -14.16 -1.31
C GLU A 167 -7.48 -13.25 -0.12
N ILE A 168 -6.50 -12.35 -0.27
CA ILE A 168 -6.18 -11.34 0.75
C ILE A 168 -7.34 -10.35 0.90
N LEU A 169 -7.91 -9.90 -0.22
CA LEU A 169 -9.02 -8.97 -0.20
C LEU A 169 -10.27 -9.58 0.46
N GLU A 170 -10.62 -10.81 0.12
CA GLU A 170 -11.76 -11.51 0.73
C GLU A 170 -11.58 -11.68 2.24
N LYS A 171 -10.41 -12.05 2.68
CA LYS A 171 -10.15 -12.34 4.08
C LYS A 171 -10.06 -11.07 4.94
N TYR A 172 -9.42 -10.02 4.44
CA TYR A 172 -9.03 -8.88 5.27
C TYR A 172 -9.64 -7.54 4.86
N MET A 173 -10.15 -7.40 3.63
CA MET A 173 -10.56 -6.11 3.10
C MET A 173 -12.06 -6.00 2.80
N CYS A 174 -12.84 -7.06 3.01
CA CYS A 174 -14.30 -7.00 2.78
C CYS A 174 -14.97 -5.96 3.66
N ARG A 175 -15.84 -5.17 3.04
CA ARG A 175 -16.79 -4.29 3.73
C ARG A 175 -17.91 -5.13 4.33
N PRO A 176 -18.45 -4.75 5.50
CA PRO A 176 -19.64 -5.42 6.03
C PRO A 176 -20.81 -5.23 5.06
N VAL A 177 -21.52 -6.32 4.75
CA VAL A 177 -22.75 -6.25 3.95
C VAL A 177 -23.85 -5.70 4.84
N LEU A 178 -24.36 -4.52 4.51
CA LEU A 178 -25.57 -3.97 5.15
C LEU A 178 -26.79 -4.65 4.55
N VAL A 179 -27.33 -5.64 5.25
CA VAL A 179 -28.62 -6.23 4.87
C VAL A 179 -29.74 -5.32 5.40
N LYS A 180 -30.42 -4.62 4.49
CA LYS A 180 -31.59 -3.84 4.82
C LYS A 180 -32.78 -4.80 4.95
N LEU A 181 -33.12 -5.20 6.18
CA LEU A 181 -34.36 -5.93 6.44
C LEU A 181 -35.54 -4.96 6.34
N PHE A 182 -36.28 -5.05 5.26
CA PHE A 182 -37.60 -4.39 5.16
C PHE A 182 -38.56 -5.12 6.10
N CYS A 183 -38.67 -4.67 7.32
CA CYS A 183 -39.76 -5.06 8.18
C CYS A 183 -40.92 -4.11 7.91
N ASN A 184 -42.09 -4.63 7.50
CA ASN A 184 -43.32 -3.86 7.22
C ASN A 184 -43.97 -3.26 8.49
N THR A 185 -43.19 -2.95 9.51
CA THR A 185 -43.64 -2.25 10.70
C THR A 185 -42.66 -1.15 11.07
N LEU A 186 -43.11 0.04 11.06
CA LEU A 186 -42.72 1.40 11.53
C LEU A 186 -41.38 1.63 12.28
N PHE A 187 -40.38 0.76 12.23
CA PHE A 187 -39.04 0.99 12.78
C PHE A 187 -37.95 0.36 11.89
N ASP A 188 -37.17 1.21 11.19
CA ASP A 188 -35.95 0.82 10.49
C ASP A 188 -34.87 0.39 11.52
N LYS A 189 -34.71 -0.91 11.74
CA LYS A 189 -33.55 -1.45 12.48
C LYS A 189 -32.51 -1.98 11.49
N TYR A 190 -31.30 -1.43 11.58
CA TYR A 190 -30.14 -1.96 10.88
C TYR A 190 -29.53 -3.11 11.69
N LEU A 191 -29.39 -4.27 11.09
CA LEU A 191 -28.62 -5.38 11.65
C LEU A 191 -27.33 -5.55 10.84
N THR A 192 -26.21 -5.46 11.52
CA THR A 192 -24.91 -5.81 10.96
C THR A 192 -24.71 -7.32 11.15
N VAL A 193 -24.69 -8.08 10.07
CA VAL A 193 -24.36 -9.51 10.12
C VAL A 193 -22.84 -9.61 9.95
N THR A 194 -22.13 -9.75 11.05
CA THR A 194 -20.74 -10.23 11.03
C THR A 194 -20.80 -11.72 10.78
N GLY A 195 -20.30 -12.16 9.62
CA GLY A 195 -20.19 -13.60 9.33
C GLY A 195 -19.36 -14.29 10.37
N LEU A 196 -20.00 -15.13 11.16
CA LEU A 196 -19.36 -16.15 12.00
C LEU A 196 -18.92 -17.28 11.07
N HIS A 197 -17.65 -17.32 10.71
CA HIS A 197 -17.02 -18.57 10.30
C HIS A 197 -16.41 -19.23 11.54
N ARG A 198 -16.94 -20.38 11.84
CA ARG A 198 -16.32 -21.35 12.75
C ARG A 198 -15.17 -22.07 12.03
#